data_cbb40abbf63c985e60cd70c8acb12ffb
#
_entry.id   cbb40abbf63c985e60cd70c8acb12ffb
#
_cell.length_a   1.000
_cell.length_b   1.000
_cell.length_c   1.000
_cell.angle_alpha   90.00
_cell.angle_beta   90.00
_cell.angle_gamma   90.00
#
_symmetry.space_group_name_H-M   'P 1'
#
loop_
_entity.id
_entity.type
_entity.pdbx_description
1 polymer ?
#
loop_
_entity_poly.entity_id
_entity_poly.type
_entity_poly.pdbx_seq_one_letter_code
_entity_poly.pdbx_strand_id
1 'polypeptide(L)'
;MRTIITLLFWGAFVMGYAQECALLMSDSINVMGLTKRSVAVDLDEVEIATLPVVFHVVHTGAGTENNISDEQILSQILVLNEEFEDSKIQFCIAARDPDGSPTTGITRYNASWNQEYSLDGVSNGSGSGWSDQQMKAASGCWNPDEYLNYYVVSEINGNDGGNGVQGYAYLGPTNDCRDGVVVLYNATGTVEEIKPGRTLGFTGVHEVGHYLSLWHTFSNSNDCIESNCETQGDQVCDTPVTLSNTSCMSASCPDALLENFMDYTVESCKESFTVGQSERMHEQLQTLRTELTDNLSCVPVVDFDATVGYAYYQEDWCAPFQDIWVDVVNQGSQPLSFVEVTLFCSGEEYSEVIFDMSLGSEDVLFEDVLVDGAQMFEVQVSSNLDQYPDNDYASFPLSVTEGNLMSITVATDVWGNETSWEILDENGDQIIADSDYPIQEATYEYEVCVYEGCYELIINDLNGDGFCSFDFNNDGVCDFGDGYFLATIGLDTVFYTGEGAIFSTYTQQFCNTLPACELDYDGNGTIGNGDVLVMLSYFGCVEACPYDPNQDGTVNVQDLLYMLWNVGDCPVEEDLSLGTYKAFFEPAQQFLPSGKPKVYDMTGRKVDRPFDQLP
;
A
#
# COMPACT_ATOMS: atom_id res chain seq x y z
N MET A 1 -5.29 -60.56 -69.82
CA MET A 1 -5.44 -59.14 -69.51
C MET A 1 -6.16 -59.07 -68.12
N ARG A 2 -5.41 -58.83 -67.08
CA ARG A 2 -5.97 -58.57 -65.72
C ARG A 2 -5.50 -57.18 -65.34
N THR A 3 -6.44 -56.24 -65.29
CA THR A 3 -6.23 -54.87 -64.91
C THR A 3 -6.17 -54.78 -63.39
N ILE A 4 -5.03 -54.41 -62.84
CA ILE A 4 -4.85 -54.12 -61.39
C ILE A 4 -5.25 -52.66 -61.19
N ILE A 5 -6.32 -52.44 -60.41
CA ILE A 5 -6.71 -51.10 -59.93
C ILE A 5 -5.98 -50.89 -58.59
N THR A 6 -5.02 -49.99 -58.60
CA THR A 6 -4.34 -49.52 -57.40
C THR A 6 -5.18 -48.41 -56.76
N LEU A 7 -5.82 -48.73 -55.62
CA LEU A 7 -6.48 -47.76 -54.75
C LEU A 7 -5.40 -47.03 -53.94
N LEU A 8 -5.16 -45.76 -54.22
CA LEU A 8 -4.42 -44.86 -53.38
C LEU A 8 -5.33 -44.46 -52.18
N PHE A 9 -5.02 -44.98 -51.02
CA PHE A 9 -5.54 -44.47 -49.74
C PHE A 9 -4.77 -43.17 -49.43
N TRP A 10 -5.42 -42.05 -49.58
CA TRP A 10 -5.01 -40.82 -48.93
C TRP A 10 -5.42 -40.94 -47.45
N GLY A 11 -4.47 -41.29 -46.59
CA GLY A 11 -4.60 -41.13 -45.19
C GLY A 11 -4.47 -39.62 -44.88
N ALA A 12 -5.59 -38.99 -44.54
CA ALA A 12 -5.55 -37.70 -43.91
C ALA A 12 -4.94 -37.95 -42.52
N PHE A 13 -3.68 -37.56 -42.31
CA PHE A 13 -3.13 -37.35 -40.99
C PHE A 13 -3.88 -36.14 -40.42
N VAL A 14 -4.89 -36.40 -39.64
CA VAL A 14 -5.39 -35.39 -38.67
C VAL A 14 -4.29 -35.35 -37.62
N MET A 15 -3.39 -34.35 -37.71
CA MET A 15 -2.59 -33.95 -36.58
C MET A 15 -3.58 -33.45 -35.52
N GLY A 16 -3.89 -34.28 -34.55
CA GLY A 16 -4.53 -33.85 -33.35
C GLY A 16 -3.54 -32.95 -32.64
N TYR A 17 -3.79 -31.64 -32.63
CA TYR A 17 -3.06 -30.74 -31.77
C TYR A 17 -3.37 -31.18 -30.34
N ALA A 18 -2.37 -31.64 -29.62
CA ALA A 18 -2.48 -31.94 -28.21
C ALA A 18 -2.69 -30.67 -27.41
N GLN A 19 -3.58 -30.68 -26.48
CA GLN A 19 -3.82 -29.59 -25.54
C GLN A 19 -2.55 -29.42 -24.70
N GLU A 20 -1.89 -28.28 -24.82
CA GLU A 20 -0.61 -28.02 -24.14
C GLU A 20 -0.77 -27.69 -22.65
N CYS A 21 -1.94 -27.17 -22.26
CA CYS A 21 -2.31 -26.82 -20.89
C CYS A 21 -3.71 -27.29 -20.58
N ALA A 22 -3.98 -27.60 -19.31
CA ALA A 22 -5.29 -27.94 -18.81
C ALA A 22 -5.69 -26.97 -17.69
N LEU A 23 -6.50 -25.98 -18.04
CA LEU A 23 -7.13 -25.09 -17.05
C LEU A 23 -8.14 -25.86 -16.21
N LEU A 24 -7.98 -25.90 -14.90
CA LEU A 24 -8.87 -26.53 -13.94
C LEU A 24 -9.64 -25.47 -13.14
N MET A 25 -10.94 -25.71 -12.96
CA MET A 25 -11.81 -24.80 -12.22
C MET A 25 -11.85 -25.18 -10.75
N SER A 26 -11.76 -24.19 -9.86
CA SER A 26 -11.93 -24.39 -8.42
C SER A 26 -13.40 -24.67 -8.07
N ASP A 27 -13.65 -25.71 -7.26
CA ASP A 27 -15.00 -26.08 -6.80
C ASP A 27 -15.58 -25.09 -5.77
N SER A 28 -14.74 -24.30 -5.11
CA SER A 28 -15.10 -23.49 -3.95
C SER A 28 -15.40 -22.03 -4.28
N ILE A 29 -15.09 -21.56 -5.48
CA ILE A 29 -15.28 -20.17 -5.88
C ILE A 29 -16.35 -20.09 -6.95
N ASN A 30 -17.33 -19.23 -6.73
CA ASN A 30 -18.26 -18.87 -7.78
C ASN A 30 -17.51 -18.00 -8.79
N VAL A 31 -16.98 -18.62 -9.84
CA VAL A 31 -16.14 -18.00 -10.89
C VAL A 31 -16.82 -16.76 -11.50
N MET A 32 -18.15 -16.67 -11.45
CA MET A 32 -18.88 -15.46 -11.82
C MET A 32 -18.59 -14.28 -10.89
N GLY A 33 -18.09 -14.51 -9.67
CA GLY A 33 -17.65 -13.44 -8.75
C GLY A 33 -16.27 -12.91 -9.07
N LEU A 34 -15.38 -13.76 -9.62
CA LEU A 34 -14.02 -13.37 -10.03
C LEU A 34 -14.00 -12.51 -11.29
N THR A 35 -15.05 -12.54 -12.08
CA THR A 35 -15.13 -11.83 -13.37
C THR A 35 -15.74 -10.44 -13.26
N LYS A 36 -16.25 -10.06 -12.09
CA LYS A 36 -16.74 -8.72 -11.87
C LYS A 36 -15.67 -7.92 -11.14
N ARG A 37 -14.99 -7.03 -11.86
CA ARG A 37 -14.00 -6.10 -11.31
C ARG A 37 -14.59 -5.45 -10.05
N SER A 38 -14.06 -5.81 -8.88
CA SER A 38 -14.52 -5.30 -7.59
C SER A 38 -13.72 -4.09 -7.14
N VAL A 39 -12.47 -3.99 -7.60
CA VAL A 39 -11.53 -2.89 -7.31
C VAL A 39 -10.90 -2.47 -8.64
N ALA A 40 -10.85 -1.17 -8.90
CA ALA A 40 -10.06 -0.66 -10.02
C ALA A 40 -8.59 -0.60 -9.54
N VAL A 41 -7.74 -1.39 -10.17
CA VAL A 41 -6.30 -1.38 -9.95
C VAL A 41 -5.67 -0.51 -11.02
N ASP A 42 -4.81 0.42 -10.62
CA ASP A 42 -4.00 1.24 -11.51
C ASP A 42 -2.55 0.79 -11.34
N LEU A 43 -1.96 0.20 -12.39
CA LEU A 43 -0.60 -0.32 -12.31
C LEU A 43 0.45 0.76 -12.04
N ASP A 44 0.18 2.01 -12.37
CA ASP A 44 1.12 3.11 -12.10
C ASP A 44 1.25 3.40 -10.60
N GLU A 45 0.18 3.10 -9.82
CA GLU A 45 0.10 3.32 -8.37
C GLU A 45 0.33 2.04 -7.53
N VAL A 46 0.49 0.86 -8.17
CA VAL A 46 0.68 -0.41 -7.48
C VAL A 46 2.17 -0.62 -7.15
N GLU A 47 2.44 -1.04 -5.94
CA GLU A 47 3.76 -1.51 -5.52
C GLU A 47 4.08 -2.90 -6.08
N ILE A 48 5.36 -3.26 -6.09
CA ILE A 48 5.81 -4.58 -6.52
C ILE A 48 5.32 -5.64 -5.52
N ALA A 49 4.53 -6.60 -6.00
CA ALA A 49 4.06 -7.73 -5.20
C ALA A 49 5.07 -8.87 -5.26
N THR A 50 5.68 -9.25 -4.14
CA THR A 50 6.62 -10.37 -4.08
C THR A 50 5.93 -11.62 -3.55
N LEU A 51 5.95 -12.70 -4.34
CA LEU A 51 5.29 -13.98 -4.05
C LEU A 51 6.32 -15.05 -3.64
N PRO A 52 6.19 -15.65 -2.45
CA PRO A 52 7.05 -16.77 -2.06
C PRO A 52 6.64 -18.06 -2.78
N VAL A 53 7.60 -18.70 -3.43
CA VAL A 53 7.41 -19.94 -4.17
C VAL A 53 8.11 -21.08 -3.46
N VAL A 54 7.40 -22.19 -3.25
CA VAL A 54 7.98 -23.46 -2.86
C VAL A 54 7.91 -24.45 -4.02
N PHE A 55 9.05 -25.03 -4.38
CA PHE A 55 9.12 -26.06 -5.41
C PHE A 55 9.02 -27.46 -4.79
N HIS A 56 8.05 -28.23 -5.25
CA HIS A 56 7.85 -29.63 -4.88
C HIS A 56 8.28 -30.52 -6.04
N VAL A 57 9.49 -31.06 -6.01
CA VAL A 57 9.99 -32.01 -7.03
C VAL A 57 9.48 -33.40 -6.69
N VAL A 58 8.46 -33.85 -7.41
CA VAL A 58 7.89 -35.19 -7.27
C VAL A 58 8.52 -36.10 -8.32
N HIS A 59 9.42 -36.98 -7.90
CA HIS A 59 10.28 -37.76 -8.78
C HIS A 59 10.13 -39.26 -8.60
N THR A 60 10.62 -40.04 -9.57
CA THR A 60 10.56 -41.50 -9.57
C THR A 60 11.84 -42.19 -9.07
N GLY A 61 12.83 -41.42 -8.65
CA GLY A 61 14.08 -41.92 -8.06
C GLY A 61 15.17 -40.82 -8.00
N ALA A 62 16.11 -40.97 -7.08
CA ALA A 62 17.16 -39.98 -6.85
C ALA A 62 18.12 -39.76 -8.04
N GLY A 63 18.20 -40.73 -8.96
CA GLY A 63 19.07 -40.65 -10.15
C GLY A 63 18.27 -40.58 -11.45
N THR A 64 17.01 -40.20 -11.41
CA THR A 64 16.17 -40.03 -12.60
C THR A 64 16.21 -38.58 -13.11
N GLU A 65 16.02 -38.42 -14.40
CA GLU A 65 15.98 -37.09 -15.06
C GLU A 65 14.91 -36.17 -14.46
N ASN A 66 13.80 -36.74 -13.96
CA ASN A 66 12.71 -35.98 -13.33
C ASN A 66 13.00 -35.54 -11.89
N ASN A 67 14.17 -35.87 -11.32
CA ASN A 67 14.67 -35.26 -10.10
C ASN A 67 15.64 -34.11 -10.45
N ILE A 68 15.08 -33.06 -11.03
CA ILE A 68 15.83 -31.92 -11.58
C ILE A 68 16.70 -31.21 -10.52
N SER A 69 17.75 -30.54 -10.98
CA SER A 69 18.68 -29.82 -10.10
C SER A 69 18.10 -28.55 -9.49
N ASP A 70 18.73 -28.05 -8.46
CA ASP A 70 18.37 -26.75 -7.88
C ASP A 70 18.68 -25.62 -8.89
N GLU A 71 19.72 -25.74 -9.71
CA GLU A 71 20.06 -24.80 -10.77
C GLU A 71 18.94 -24.70 -11.83
N GLN A 72 18.31 -25.81 -12.19
CA GLN A 72 17.17 -25.81 -13.11
C GLN A 72 15.96 -25.09 -12.48
N ILE A 73 15.69 -25.31 -11.21
CA ILE A 73 14.62 -24.62 -10.46
C ILE A 73 14.91 -23.11 -10.37
N LEU A 74 16.13 -22.72 -10.01
CA LEU A 74 16.54 -21.31 -9.95
C LEU A 74 16.38 -20.61 -11.30
N SER A 75 16.67 -21.31 -12.41
CA SER A 75 16.45 -20.75 -13.73
C SER A 75 14.96 -20.45 -14.01
N GLN A 76 14.02 -21.21 -13.44
CA GLN A 76 12.59 -20.93 -13.56
C GLN A 76 12.18 -19.67 -12.78
N ILE A 77 12.73 -19.44 -11.60
CA ILE A 77 12.48 -18.20 -10.83
C ILE A 77 12.98 -16.97 -11.61
N LEU A 78 14.16 -17.06 -12.23
CA LEU A 78 14.65 -15.96 -13.07
C LEU A 78 13.70 -15.65 -14.23
N VAL A 79 13.18 -16.68 -14.89
CA VAL A 79 12.18 -16.50 -15.97
C VAL A 79 10.90 -15.85 -15.42
N LEU A 80 10.38 -16.33 -14.29
CA LEU A 80 9.19 -15.73 -13.69
C LEU A 80 9.42 -14.25 -13.38
N ASN A 81 10.54 -13.89 -12.80
CA ASN A 81 10.86 -12.50 -12.48
C ASN A 81 11.05 -11.62 -13.73
N GLU A 82 11.65 -12.16 -14.81
CA GLU A 82 11.81 -11.45 -16.09
C GLU A 82 10.44 -11.18 -16.76
N GLU A 83 9.58 -12.21 -16.85
CA GLU A 83 8.35 -12.13 -17.63
C GLU A 83 7.17 -11.47 -16.88
N PHE A 84 7.26 -11.35 -15.56
CA PHE A 84 6.27 -10.64 -14.73
C PHE A 84 6.74 -9.23 -14.30
N GLU A 85 7.93 -8.77 -14.71
CA GLU A 85 8.48 -7.46 -14.36
C GLU A 85 7.52 -6.32 -14.71
N ASP A 86 7.03 -6.29 -15.97
CA ASP A 86 6.07 -5.29 -16.45
C ASP A 86 4.71 -5.35 -15.72
N SER A 87 4.40 -6.50 -15.10
CA SER A 87 3.21 -6.68 -14.26
C SER A 87 3.45 -6.28 -12.81
N LYS A 88 4.63 -5.78 -12.44
CA LYS A 88 5.03 -5.48 -11.05
C LYS A 88 4.80 -6.65 -10.07
N ILE A 89 5.08 -7.86 -10.51
CA ILE A 89 5.02 -9.08 -9.69
C ILE A 89 6.40 -9.72 -9.70
N GLN A 90 6.92 -10.04 -8.53
CA GLN A 90 8.20 -10.72 -8.32
C GLN A 90 7.99 -12.06 -7.59
N PHE A 91 8.95 -12.94 -7.70
CA PHE A 91 8.94 -14.25 -7.08
C PHE A 91 10.25 -14.49 -6.33
N CYS A 92 10.16 -14.87 -5.09
CA CYS A 92 11.30 -15.38 -4.32
C CYS A 92 11.18 -16.89 -4.15
N ILE A 93 12.28 -17.61 -3.99
CA ILE A 93 12.22 -18.95 -3.40
C ILE A 93 11.99 -18.77 -1.90
N ALA A 94 11.01 -19.49 -1.33
CA ALA A 94 10.70 -19.42 0.07
C ALA A 94 11.95 -19.67 0.95
N ALA A 95 12.28 -18.72 1.79
CA ALA A 95 13.39 -18.76 2.73
C ALA A 95 12.98 -19.31 4.11
N ARG A 96 11.66 -19.29 4.41
CA ARG A 96 11.05 -19.86 5.62
C ARG A 96 10.03 -20.90 5.23
N ASP A 97 9.98 -22.01 5.99
CA ASP A 97 8.94 -23.01 5.88
C ASP A 97 7.66 -22.60 6.65
N PRO A 98 6.54 -23.35 6.58
CA PRO A 98 5.31 -23.00 7.29
C PRO A 98 5.42 -22.90 8.83
N ASP A 99 6.49 -23.42 9.41
CA ASP A 99 6.78 -23.29 10.84
C ASP A 99 7.70 -22.10 11.14
N GLY A 100 8.06 -21.29 10.12
CA GLY A 100 8.98 -20.16 10.20
C GLY A 100 10.46 -20.54 10.26
N SER A 101 10.82 -21.82 10.08
CA SER A 101 12.21 -22.29 10.10
C SER A 101 12.90 -22.07 8.75
N PRO A 102 14.25 -21.90 8.74
CA PRO A 102 15.01 -21.74 7.51
C PRO A 102 14.81 -22.91 6.54
N THR A 103 14.63 -22.60 5.26
CA THR A 103 14.45 -23.60 4.21
C THR A 103 15.15 -23.18 2.92
N THR A 104 15.36 -24.12 2.01
CA THR A 104 15.78 -23.84 0.63
C THR A 104 14.60 -23.54 -0.29
N GLY A 105 13.36 -23.65 0.20
CA GLY A 105 12.14 -23.56 -0.62
C GLY A 105 11.99 -24.65 -1.66
N ILE A 106 12.83 -25.71 -1.60
CA ILE A 106 12.81 -26.84 -2.52
C ILE A 106 12.60 -28.12 -1.73
N THR A 107 11.49 -28.80 -1.96
CA THR A 107 11.18 -30.12 -1.39
C THR A 107 11.33 -31.19 -2.45
N ARG A 108 11.72 -32.41 -2.05
CA ARG A 108 11.89 -33.54 -2.97
C ARG A 108 11.14 -34.74 -2.44
N TYR A 109 10.21 -35.27 -3.23
CA TYR A 109 9.37 -36.41 -2.85
C TYR A 109 9.56 -37.57 -3.84
N ASN A 110 10.06 -38.70 -3.34
CA ASN A 110 10.20 -39.89 -4.14
C ASN A 110 8.87 -40.68 -4.20
N ALA A 111 8.17 -40.59 -5.33
CA ALA A 111 6.89 -41.24 -5.60
C ALA A 111 7.04 -42.61 -6.31
N SER A 112 8.25 -43.16 -6.44
CA SER A 112 8.48 -44.46 -7.13
C SER A 112 7.73 -45.65 -6.54
N TRP A 113 7.28 -45.54 -5.31
CA TRP A 113 6.49 -46.56 -4.63
C TRP A 113 5.02 -46.57 -5.12
N ASN A 114 4.54 -45.48 -5.70
CA ASN A 114 3.17 -45.39 -6.25
C ASN A 114 3.19 -45.86 -7.70
N GLN A 115 2.49 -46.93 -7.98
CA GLN A 115 2.48 -47.58 -9.30
C GLN A 115 1.81 -46.67 -10.35
N GLU A 116 0.75 -45.93 -9.99
CA GLU A 116 0.05 -45.04 -10.92
C GLU A 116 0.95 -43.87 -11.32
N TYR A 117 1.67 -43.27 -10.35
CA TYR A 117 2.63 -42.21 -10.63
C TYR A 117 3.82 -42.71 -11.45
N SER A 118 4.34 -43.90 -11.14
CA SER A 118 5.50 -44.45 -11.86
C SER A 118 5.20 -44.82 -13.31
N LEU A 119 3.93 -45.01 -13.67
CA LEU A 119 3.49 -45.41 -15.02
C LEU A 119 3.01 -44.19 -15.85
N ASP A 120 2.28 -43.29 -15.25
CA ASP A 120 1.54 -42.26 -15.97
C ASP A 120 1.65 -40.87 -15.28
N GLY A 121 2.48 -40.73 -14.25
CA GLY A 121 2.67 -39.47 -13.51
C GLY A 121 1.43 -39.04 -12.73
N VAL A 122 1.11 -37.74 -12.76
CA VAL A 122 -0.07 -37.15 -12.10
C VAL A 122 -1.27 -37.11 -13.06
N SER A 123 -2.47 -37.36 -12.54
CA SER A 123 -3.71 -37.16 -13.27
C SER A 123 -4.36 -35.83 -12.87
N ASN A 124 -4.63 -34.96 -13.85
CA ASN A 124 -5.40 -33.74 -13.68
C ASN A 124 -6.94 -33.96 -13.70
N GLY A 125 -7.37 -35.21 -13.60
CA GLY A 125 -8.79 -35.62 -13.65
C GLY A 125 -9.32 -35.95 -15.04
N SER A 126 -8.53 -35.74 -16.11
CA SER A 126 -8.93 -36.07 -17.49
C SER A 126 -8.20 -37.27 -18.10
N GLY A 127 -7.25 -37.87 -17.37
CA GLY A 127 -6.43 -38.99 -17.85
C GLY A 127 -6.00 -39.95 -16.73
N SER A 128 -5.02 -40.83 -17.07
CA SER A 128 -4.40 -41.76 -16.14
C SER A 128 -3.34 -41.09 -15.27
N GLY A 129 -2.96 -41.77 -14.19
CA GLY A 129 -1.95 -41.28 -13.23
C GLY A 129 -2.49 -41.20 -11.81
N TRP A 130 -1.60 -40.85 -10.89
CA TRP A 130 -1.97 -40.61 -9.50
C TRP A 130 -2.81 -39.33 -9.37
N SER A 131 -3.90 -39.36 -8.60
CA SER A 131 -4.78 -38.21 -8.43
C SER A 131 -4.01 -36.98 -7.97
N ASP A 132 -4.23 -35.83 -8.61
CA ASP A 132 -3.63 -34.53 -8.29
C ASP A 132 -3.70 -34.22 -6.79
N GLN A 133 -4.89 -34.24 -6.22
CA GLN A 133 -5.10 -33.96 -4.80
C GLN A 133 -4.32 -34.91 -3.87
N GLN A 134 -4.26 -36.19 -4.22
CA GLN A 134 -3.53 -37.19 -3.42
C GLN A 134 -2.03 -37.03 -3.56
N MET A 135 -1.54 -36.73 -4.75
CA MET A 135 -0.12 -36.51 -5.02
C MET A 135 0.38 -35.29 -4.24
N LYS A 136 -0.32 -34.16 -4.36
CA LYS A 136 0.02 -32.90 -3.67
C LYS A 136 -0.03 -33.05 -2.15
N ALA A 137 -1.07 -33.69 -1.61
CA ALA A 137 -1.16 -33.98 -0.18
C ALA A 137 -0.04 -34.92 0.33
N ALA A 138 0.40 -35.87 -0.48
CA ALA A 138 1.46 -36.81 -0.11
C ALA A 138 2.86 -36.20 -0.22
N SER A 139 3.09 -35.31 -1.18
CA SER A 139 4.37 -34.59 -1.35
C SER A 139 4.56 -33.45 -0.34
N GLY A 140 3.53 -33.10 0.45
CA GLY A 140 3.60 -32.12 1.52
C GLY A 140 3.37 -30.69 1.03
N CYS A 141 2.13 -30.38 0.60
CA CYS A 141 1.77 -29.02 0.23
C CYS A 141 1.94 -28.07 1.41
N TRP A 142 2.45 -26.87 1.12
CA TRP A 142 2.53 -25.79 2.09
C TRP A 142 1.24 -24.96 2.06
N ASN A 143 1.03 -24.14 3.11
CA ASN A 143 -0.18 -23.31 3.19
C ASN A 143 -0.38 -22.49 1.90
N PRO A 144 -1.43 -22.73 1.10
CA PRO A 144 -1.60 -22.05 -0.17
C PRO A 144 -1.98 -20.58 -0.05
N ASP A 145 -2.35 -20.12 1.14
CA ASP A 145 -2.60 -18.69 1.40
C ASP A 145 -1.28 -17.92 1.55
N GLU A 146 -0.19 -18.58 1.96
CA GLU A 146 1.12 -17.97 2.21
C GLU A 146 2.17 -18.33 1.14
N TYR A 147 1.98 -19.40 0.35
CA TYR A 147 2.97 -19.89 -0.61
C TYR A 147 2.34 -20.24 -1.95
N LEU A 148 2.98 -19.86 -3.04
CA LEU A 148 2.75 -20.46 -4.34
C LEU A 148 3.42 -21.84 -4.37
N ASN A 149 2.61 -22.91 -4.31
CA ASN A 149 3.08 -24.28 -4.44
C ASN A 149 3.31 -24.61 -5.92
N TYR A 150 4.57 -24.79 -6.33
CA TYR A 150 4.98 -25.13 -7.68
C TYR A 150 5.43 -26.59 -7.73
N TYR A 151 4.62 -27.47 -8.35
CA TYR A 151 4.90 -28.90 -8.44
C TYR A 151 5.59 -29.24 -9.76
N VAL A 152 6.78 -29.82 -9.66
CA VAL A 152 7.53 -30.38 -10.78
C VAL A 152 7.29 -31.88 -10.83
N VAL A 153 6.73 -32.38 -11.93
CA VAL A 153 6.28 -33.78 -12.06
C VAL A 153 6.92 -34.51 -13.25
N SER A 154 6.98 -35.85 -13.16
CA SER A 154 7.55 -36.68 -14.22
C SER A 154 6.68 -36.71 -15.47
N GLU A 155 5.38 -36.90 -15.31
CA GLU A 155 4.39 -37.02 -16.37
C GLU A 155 3.04 -36.42 -15.93
N ILE A 156 2.23 -36.00 -16.90
CA ILE A 156 0.84 -35.57 -16.69
C ILE A 156 -0.05 -36.39 -17.62
N ASN A 157 -0.97 -37.20 -17.03
CA ASN A 157 -1.87 -38.10 -17.77
C ASN A 157 -1.13 -39.08 -18.72
N GLY A 158 0.05 -39.56 -18.35
CA GLY A 158 0.91 -40.40 -19.17
C GLY A 158 1.65 -39.65 -20.29
N ASN A 159 1.81 -38.36 -20.17
CA ASN A 159 2.63 -37.53 -21.06
C ASN A 159 3.94 -37.16 -20.35
N ASP A 160 5.06 -37.61 -20.92
CA ASP A 160 6.43 -37.40 -20.44
C ASP A 160 7.18 -36.27 -21.17
N GLY A 161 6.44 -35.32 -21.71
CA GLY A 161 7.03 -34.23 -22.50
C GLY A 161 6.88 -34.38 -24.01
N GLY A 162 6.06 -35.36 -24.47
CA GLY A 162 5.63 -35.47 -25.86
C GLY A 162 4.60 -34.40 -26.25
N ASN A 163 3.66 -34.78 -27.10
CA ASN A 163 2.53 -33.93 -27.47
C ASN A 163 1.36 -34.17 -26.48
N GLY A 164 1.31 -33.38 -25.41
CA GLY A 164 0.28 -33.49 -24.39
C GLY A 164 0.29 -32.29 -23.46
N VAL A 165 -0.42 -32.39 -22.35
CA VAL A 165 -0.44 -31.38 -21.31
C VAL A 165 0.97 -31.21 -20.73
N GLN A 166 1.46 -29.98 -20.71
CA GLN A 166 2.80 -29.62 -20.22
C GLN A 166 2.75 -29.06 -18.80
N GLY A 167 1.62 -28.45 -18.45
CA GLY A 167 1.32 -27.89 -17.16
C GLY A 167 -0.16 -27.73 -16.97
N TYR A 168 -0.56 -27.42 -15.76
CA TYR A 168 -1.91 -26.98 -15.41
C TYR A 168 -1.94 -26.24 -14.09
N ALA A 169 -2.93 -25.37 -13.93
CA ALA A 169 -3.24 -24.70 -12.68
C ALA A 169 -4.75 -24.68 -12.43
N TYR A 170 -5.13 -24.43 -11.18
CA TYR A 170 -6.51 -24.12 -10.85
C TYR A 170 -6.72 -22.60 -10.96
N LEU A 171 -7.82 -22.20 -11.57
CA LEU A 171 -8.20 -20.81 -11.68
C LEU A 171 -8.74 -20.31 -10.32
N GLY A 172 -8.01 -19.42 -9.69
CA GLY A 172 -8.32 -18.89 -8.36
C GLY A 172 -8.00 -19.85 -7.20
N PRO A 173 -8.06 -19.37 -5.94
CA PRO A 173 -7.70 -20.18 -4.78
C PRO A 173 -8.68 -21.34 -4.53
N THR A 174 -8.15 -22.49 -4.14
CA THR A 174 -8.95 -23.69 -3.84
C THR A 174 -9.13 -23.93 -2.34
N ASN A 175 -8.38 -23.22 -1.49
CA ASN A 175 -8.32 -23.36 -0.03
C ASN A 175 -7.93 -24.79 0.43
N ASP A 176 -7.24 -25.55 -0.39
CA ASP A 176 -6.69 -26.87 -0.07
C ASP A 176 -5.44 -27.17 -0.91
N CYS A 177 -4.83 -28.34 -0.72
CA CYS A 177 -3.62 -28.75 -1.43
C CYS A 177 -3.74 -28.82 -2.97
N ARG A 178 -4.91 -28.65 -3.56
CA ARG A 178 -5.05 -28.55 -5.02
C ARG A 178 -4.49 -27.24 -5.56
N ASP A 179 -4.42 -26.19 -4.71
CA ASP A 179 -3.88 -24.89 -5.11
C ASP A 179 -2.42 -24.98 -5.56
N GLY A 180 -2.05 -24.08 -6.45
CA GLY A 180 -0.72 -24.05 -7.04
C GLY A 180 -0.68 -24.51 -8.48
N VAL A 181 0.52 -24.56 -9.04
CA VAL A 181 0.79 -24.93 -10.43
C VAL A 181 1.48 -26.28 -10.51
N VAL A 182 1.23 -27.02 -11.58
CA VAL A 182 1.90 -28.28 -11.88
C VAL A 182 2.53 -28.19 -13.27
N VAL A 183 3.82 -28.46 -13.38
CA VAL A 183 4.58 -28.37 -14.63
C VAL A 183 5.47 -29.63 -14.79
N LEU A 184 5.61 -30.10 -16.01
CA LEU A 184 6.54 -31.19 -16.33
C LEU A 184 7.98 -30.78 -16.01
N TYR A 185 8.77 -31.73 -15.50
CA TYR A 185 10.18 -31.53 -15.15
C TYR A 185 11.00 -30.98 -16.32
N ASN A 186 10.71 -31.39 -17.55
CA ASN A 186 11.41 -30.98 -18.77
C ASN A 186 10.76 -29.77 -19.48
N ALA A 187 9.81 -29.11 -18.84
CA ALA A 187 9.23 -27.84 -19.24
C ALA A 187 9.35 -26.77 -18.12
N THR A 188 10.15 -27.06 -17.08
CA THR A 188 10.45 -26.18 -15.95
C THR A 188 11.89 -25.66 -16.08
N GLY A 189 12.09 -24.34 -16.09
CA GLY A 189 13.41 -23.71 -16.21
C GLY A 189 13.96 -23.63 -17.63
N THR A 190 15.25 -23.28 -17.74
CA THR A 190 15.92 -23.02 -19.02
C THR A 190 17.24 -23.79 -19.19
N VAL A 191 17.68 -24.54 -18.20
CA VAL A 191 18.93 -25.28 -18.19
C VAL A 191 18.73 -26.77 -17.93
N GLU A 192 19.71 -27.62 -18.30
CA GLU A 192 19.77 -29.05 -18.08
C GLU A 192 18.65 -29.87 -18.78
N GLU A 193 17.75 -30.51 -18.05
CA GLU A 193 16.81 -31.53 -18.56
C GLU A 193 15.60 -30.92 -19.29
N ILE A 194 15.85 -29.99 -20.23
CA ILE A 194 14.79 -29.27 -20.95
C ILE A 194 14.57 -29.91 -22.33
N LYS A 195 13.31 -30.17 -22.66
CA LYS A 195 12.94 -30.72 -23.96
C LYS A 195 12.97 -29.64 -25.06
N PRO A 196 13.27 -30.02 -26.34
CA PRO A 196 13.23 -29.11 -27.46
C PRO A 196 11.86 -28.40 -27.59
N GLY A 197 11.90 -27.06 -27.74
CA GLY A 197 10.71 -26.22 -27.89
C GLY A 197 10.07 -25.77 -26.55
N ARG A 198 10.71 -26.11 -25.41
CA ARG A 198 10.34 -25.65 -24.08
C ARG A 198 11.53 -25.07 -23.31
N THR A 199 12.42 -24.41 -24.03
CA THR A 199 13.71 -23.95 -23.50
C THR A 199 13.67 -22.57 -22.84
N LEU A 200 12.52 -21.90 -22.85
CA LEU A 200 12.35 -20.57 -22.30
C LEU A 200 11.64 -20.57 -20.92
N GLY A 201 11.14 -21.74 -20.46
CA GLY A 201 10.44 -21.82 -19.17
C GLY A 201 9.04 -21.20 -19.16
N PHE A 202 8.51 -20.84 -20.33
CA PHE A 202 7.23 -20.12 -20.44
C PHE A 202 5.99 -20.98 -20.15
N THR A 203 6.15 -22.30 -20.05
CA THR A 203 5.09 -23.14 -19.48
C THR A 203 4.79 -22.72 -18.03
N GLY A 204 5.84 -22.50 -17.22
CA GLY A 204 5.67 -22.00 -15.85
C GLY A 204 5.02 -20.62 -15.80
N VAL A 205 5.41 -19.70 -16.69
CA VAL A 205 4.80 -18.36 -16.81
C VAL A 205 3.31 -18.45 -17.11
N HIS A 206 2.92 -19.30 -18.06
CA HIS A 206 1.52 -19.53 -18.44
C HIS A 206 0.68 -20.08 -17.27
N GLU A 207 1.19 -21.10 -16.57
CA GLU A 207 0.47 -21.70 -15.44
C GLU A 207 0.35 -20.76 -14.23
N VAL A 208 1.37 -19.93 -13.97
CA VAL A 208 1.30 -18.87 -12.95
C VAL A 208 0.28 -17.79 -13.35
N GLY A 209 0.16 -17.47 -14.63
CA GLY A 209 -0.93 -16.61 -15.12
C GLY A 209 -2.32 -17.16 -14.75
N HIS A 210 -2.55 -18.46 -14.92
CA HIS A 210 -3.80 -19.12 -14.48
C HIS A 210 -3.98 -19.10 -12.97
N TYR A 211 -2.91 -19.37 -12.22
CA TYR A 211 -2.92 -19.28 -10.75
C TYR A 211 -3.33 -17.87 -10.26
N LEU A 212 -2.95 -16.83 -11.00
CA LEU A 212 -3.33 -15.44 -10.78
C LEU A 212 -4.62 -15.04 -11.54
N SER A 213 -5.51 -15.99 -11.85
CA SER A 213 -6.86 -15.81 -12.42
C SER A 213 -6.93 -15.35 -13.88
N LEU A 214 -5.88 -15.49 -14.66
CA LEU A 214 -5.95 -15.27 -16.10
C LEU A 214 -6.55 -16.48 -16.81
N TRP A 215 -7.42 -16.21 -17.75
CA TRP A 215 -7.97 -17.21 -18.67
C TRP A 215 -7.12 -17.26 -19.95
N HIS A 216 -7.25 -18.34 -20.73
CA HIS A 216 -6.71 -18.33 -22.09
C HIS A 216 -7.36 -17.20 -22.90
N THR A 217 -6.59 -16.51 -23.74
CA THR A 217 -7.09 -15.45 -24.63
C THR A 217 -8.26 -15.90 -25.52
N PHE A 218 -8.32 -17.20 -25.82
CA PHE A 218 -9.38 -17.83 -26.62
C PHE A 218 -10.51 -18.46 -25.79
N SER A 219 -10.51 -18.31 -24.46
CA SER A 219 -11.58 -18.82 -23.60
C SER A 219 -12.91 -18.21 -23.95
N ASN A 220 -14.00 -19.01 -23.87
CA ASN A 220 -15.37 -18.57 -24.15
C ASN A 220 -15.59 -17.94 -25.53
N SER A 221 -14.66 -18.14 -26.47
CA SER A 221 -14.72 -17.62 -27.85
C SER A 221 -15.14 -18.73 -28.81
N ASN A 222 -16.17 -18.46 -29.63
CA ASN A 222 -16.63 -19.38 -30.68
C ASN A 222 -16.36 -18.84 -32.09
N ASP A 223 -16.10 -17.54 -32.19
CA ASP A 223 -15.77 -16.82 -33.41
C ASP A 223 -14.92 -15.60 -33.06
N CYS A 224 -14.61 -14.76 -34.05
CA CYS A 224 -13.81 -13.54 -33.88
C CYS A 224 -14.67 -12.30 -33.59
N ILE A 225 -15.80 -12.46 -32.96
CA ILE A 225 -16.73 -11.36 -32.67
C ILE A 225 -16.96 -11.29 -31.16
N GLU A 226 -16.67 -10.14 -30.60
CA GLU A 226 -16.94 -9.81 -29.23
C GLU A 226 -17.87 -8.60 -29.13
N SER A 227 -18.91 -8.70 -28.32
CA SER A 227 -19.86 -7.61 -28.09
C SER A 227 -19.73 -6.97 -26.71
N ASN A 228 -19.09 -7.69 -25.77
CA ASN A 228 -18.84 -7.23 -24.42
C ASN A 228 -17.66 -8.00 -23.83
N CYS A 229 -16.50 -7.33 -23.76
CA CYS A 229 -15.25 -7.90 -23.24
C CYS A 229 -15.29 -8.28 -21.76
N GLU A 230 -16.18 -7.69 -20.96
CA GLU A 230 -16.30 -8.02 -19.52
C GLU A 230 -16.99 -9.38 -19.27
N THR A 231 -17.64 -9.94 -20.26
CA THR A 231 -18.46 -11.17 -20.13
C THR A 231 -18.18 -12.22 -21.19
N GLN A 232 -17.37 -11.92 -22.17
CA GLN A 232 -16.99 -12.79 -23.29
C GLN A 232 -15.47 -12.87 -23.38
N GLY A 233 -14.96 -13.79 -24.17
CA GLY A 233 -13.52 -13.98 -24.30
C GLY A 233 -12.89 -14.41 -22.97
N ASP A 234 -11.72 -13.94 -22.70
CA ASP A 234 -11.00 -14.10 -21.42
C ASP A 234 -11.41 -13.07 -20.36
N GLN A 235 -12.36 -12.20 -20.73
CA GLN A 235 -12.92 -11.15 -19.88
C GLN A 235 -11.91 -10.06 -19.49
N VAL A 236 -10.92 -9.82 -20.33
CA VAL A 236 -9.95 -8.73 -20.24
C VAL A 236 -10.12 -7.85 -21.49
N CYS A 237 -10.43 -6.57 -21.30
CA CYS A 237 -10.90 -5.75 -22.41
C CYS A 237 -9.81 -5.26 -23.39
N ASP A 238 -8.55 -5.38 -23.03
CA ASP A 238 -7.40 -5.06 -23.90
C ASP A 238 -6.78 -6.30 -24.56
N THR A 239 -7.39 -7.49 -24.36
CA THR A 239 -7.11 -8.72 -25.10
C THR A 239 -8.19 -8.91 -26.19
N PRO A 240 -7.89 -8.71 -27.47
CA PRO A 240 -8.84 -8.95 -28.55
C PRO A 240 -9.29 -10.40 -28.59
N VAL A 241 -10.60 -10.63 -28.78
CA VAL A 241 -11.16 -11.98 -28.87
C VAL A 241 -10.46 -12.79 -29.97
N THR A 242 -10.08 -14.00 -29.65
CA THR A 242 -9.40 -14.90 -30.57
C THR A 242 -9.86 -16.34 -30.44
N LEU A 243 -9.54 -17.16 -31.41
CA LEU A 243 -9.54 -18.63 -31.29
C LEU A 243 -8.11 -19.08 -30.99
N SER A 244 -7.95 -20.27 -30.43
CA SER A 244 -6.62 -20.80 -30.09
C SER A 244 -5.64 -20.70 -31.26
N ASN A 245 -4.48 -20.10 -31.03
CA ASN A 245 -3.40 -19.98 -31.98
C ASN A 245 -2.26 -20.93 -31.62
N THR A 246 -1.64 -21.52 -32.61
CA THR A 246 -0.51 -22.46 -32.43
C THR A 246 0.72 -22.05 -33.26
N SER A 247 0.71 -20.84 -33.85
CA SER A 247 1.74 -20.36 -34.74
C SER A 247 1.93 -18.85 -34.62
N CYS A 248 3.16 -18.39 -34.61
CA CYS A 248 3.53 -16.97 -34.71
C CYS A 248 3.14 -16.29 -36.02
N MET A 249 2.82 -17.06 -37.05
CA MET A 249 2.73 -16.53 -38.43
C MET A 249 1.30 -16.37 -38.94
N SER A 250 0.34 -16.86 -38.22
CA SER A 250 -1.05 -16.90 -38.66
C SER A 250 -2.01 -16.78 -37.48
N ALA A 251 -2.56 -15.60 -37.31
CA ALA A 251 -3.63 -15.37 -36.35
C ALA A 251 -4.94 -16.03 -36.78
N SER A 252 -5.65 -16.61 -35.86
CA SER A 252 -6.99 -17.20 -36.08
C SER A 252 -8.06 -16.13 -36.24
N CYS A 253 -7.88 -14.98 -35.60
CA CYS A 253 -8.73 -13.81 -35.69
C CYS A 253 -7.91 -12.55 -36.02
N PRO A 254 -8.53 -11.50 -36.63
CA PRO A 254 -7.89 -10.19 -36.73
C PRO A 254 -7.51 -9.67 -35.34
N ASP A 255 -6.36 -9.01 -35.26
CA ASP A 255 -5.84 -8.36 -34.05
C ASP A 255 -5.54 -9.30 -32.87
N ALA A 256 -5.54 -10.64 -33.08
CA ALA A 256 -5.15 -11.59 -32.04
C ALA A 256 -3.69 -11.38 -31.59
N LEU A 257 -3.48 -11.35 -30.27
CA LEU A 257 -2.16 -11.18 -29.64
C LEU A 257 -1.44 -12.53 -29.62
N LEU A 258 -0.67 -12.82 -30.66
CA LEU A 258 0.08 -14.10 -30.80
C LEU A 258 1.24 -14.22 -29.82
N GLU A 259 1.70 -13.08 -29.31
CA GLU A 259 2.77 -12.92 -28.33
C GLU A 259 2.31 -13.07 -26.87
N ASN A 260 1.01 -13.16 -26.65
CA ASN A 260 0.47 -13.21 -25.29
C ASN A 260 0.78 -14.55 -24.59
N PHE A 261 1.25 -14.51 -23.34
CA PHE A 261 1.57 -15.73 -22.58
C PHE A 261 0.37 -16.65 -22.41
N MET A 262 -0.86 -16.14 -22.40
CA MET A 262 -2.08 -16.92 -22.19
C MET A 262 -2.65 -17.52 -23.50
N ASP A 263 -1.99 -17.41 -24.65
CA ASP A 263 -2.34 -18.15 -25.87
C ASP A 263 -1.54 -19.47 -25.97
N TYR A 264 -1.88 -20.32 -26.94
CA TYR A 264 -1.21 -21.60 -27.22
C TYR A 264 -0.15 -21.54 -28.32
N THR A 265 0.33 -20.35 -28.64
CA THR A 265 1.46 -20.16 -29.54
C THR A 265 2.72 -20.80 -28.97
N VAL A 266 3.66 -21.16 -29.86
CA VAL A 266 4.96 -21.71 -29.41
C VAL A 266 5.74 -20.68 -28.60
N GLU A 267 6.58 -21.15 -27.67
CA GLU A 267 7.32 -20.27 -26.74
C GLU A 267 8.06 -19.12 -27.42
N SER A 268 8.66 -19.36 -28.59
CA SER A 268 9.38 -18.33 -29.33
C SER A 268 8.52 -17.17 -29.87
N CYS A 269 7.20 -17.25 -29.71
CA CYS A 269 6.28 -16.16 -30.03
C CYS A 269 5.90 -15.33 -28.82
N LYS A 270 5.95 -15.92 -27.64
CA LYS A 270 5.41 -15.33 -26.40
C LYS A 270 6.36 -14.27 -25.87
N GLU A 271 5.84 -13.12 -25.47
CA GLU A 271 6.64 -11.97 -25.03
C GLU A 271 5.98 -11.18 -23.90
N SER A 272 4.62 -11.28 -23.67
CA SER A 272 3.98 -10.33 -22.76
C SER A 272 2.62 -10.76 -22.21
N PHE A 273 2.25 -10.12 -21.10
CA PHE A 273 0.89 -9.93 -20.65
C PHE A 273 0.39 -8.54 -21.07
N THR A 274 -0.92 -8.34 -21.16
CA THR A 274 -1.50 -7.00 -21.35
C THR A 274 -1.61 -6.26 -20.00
N VAL A 275 -1.81 -4.94 -20.06
CA VAL A 275 -2.05 -4.12 -18.87
C VAL A 275 -3.28 -4.62 -18.11
N GLY A 276 -4.38 -4.92 -18.82
CA GLY A 276 -5.60 -5.43 -18.18
C GLY A 276 -5.43 -6.82 -17.57
N GLN A 277 -4.55 -7.68 -18.12
CA GLN A 277 -4.17 -8.95 -17.50
C GLN A 277 -3.38 -8.70 -16.21
N SER A 278 -2.43 -7.77 -16.22
CA SER A 278 -1.64 -7.39 -15.05
C SER A 278 -2.50 -6.80 -13.94
N GLU A 279 -3.42 -5.89 -14.28
CA GLU A 279 -4.40 -5.34 -13.33
C GLU A 279 -5.29 -6.44 -12.71
N ARG A 280 -5.71 -7.45 -13.47
CA ARG A 280 -6.47 -8.60 -12.95
C ARG A 280 -5.66 -9.45 -11.98
N MET A 281 -4.37 -9.68 -12.27
CA MET A 281 -3.49 -10.41 -11.37
C MET A 281 -3.35 -9.68 -10.03
N HIS A 282 -3.17 -8.36 -10.04
CA HIS A 282 -3.14 -7.57 -8.81
C HIS A 282 -4.48 -7.52 -8.08
N GLU A 283 -5.61 -7.41 -8.79
CA GLU A 283 -6.93 -7.52 -8.16
C GLU A 283 -7.08 -8.85 -7.40
N GLN A 284 -6.58 -9.95 -7.98
CA GLN A 284 -6.56 -11.26 -7.36
C GLN A 284 -5.72 -11.28 -6.08
N LEU A 285 -4.50 -10.71 -6.12
CA LEU A 285 -3.61 -10.63 -4.97
C LEU A 285 -4.23 -9.78 -3.85
N GLN A 286 -4.83 -8.65 -4.17
CA GLN A 286 -5.42 -7.73 -3.19
C GLN A 286 -6.75 -8.21 -2.58
N THR A 287 -7.47 -9.13 -3.22
CA THR A 287 -8.82 -9.51 -2.78
C THR A 287 -8.96 -10.95 -2.31
N LEU A 288 -8.25 -11.89 -2.92
CA LEU A 288 -8.42 -13.32 -2.65
C LEU A 288 -7.15 -14.02 -2.18
N ARG A 289 -5.96 -13.44 -2.41
CA ARG A 289 -4.64 -13.98 -2.04
C ARG A 289 -3.83 -12.97 -1.21
N THR A 290 -4.50 -12.26 -0.32
CA THR A 290 -3.91 -11.16 0.46
C THR A 290 -2.73 -11.60 1.31
N GLU A 291 -2.79 -12.80 1.91
CA GLU A 291 -1.72 -13.32 2.76
C GLU A 291 -0.48 -13.78 1.95
N LEU A 292 -0.62 -13.95 0.62
CA LEU A 292 0.48 -14.38 -0.23
C LEU A 292 1.56 -13.29 -0.38
N THR A 293 1.19 -12.03 -0.29
CA THR A 293 2.09 -10.87 -0.40
C THR A 293 2.43 -10.21 0.93
N ASP A 294 1.76 -10.63 2.01
CA ASP A 294 1.85 -10.02 3.33
C ASP A 294 2.38 -11.03 4.36
N ASN A 295 3.57 -11.59 4.09
CA ASN A 295 4.20 -12.57 4.98
C ASN A 295 5.73 -12.53 4.87
N LEU A 296 6.40 -13.20 5.82
CA LEU A 296 7.86 -13.24 5.92
C LEU A 296 8.53 -14.41 5.16
N SER A 297 7.80 -15.10 4.30
CA SER A 297 8.30 -16.32 3.67
C SER A 297 9.48 -16.09 2.70
N CYS A 298 9.62 -14.86 2.18
CA CYS A 298 10.76 -14.45 1.36
C CYS A 298 11.98 -13.97 2.19
N VAL A 299 11.78 -13.68 3.47
CA VAL A 299 12.83 -13.13 4.34
C VAL A 299 13.68 -14.26 4.94
N PRO A 300 15.00 -14.31 4.71
CA PRO A 300 15.87 -15.33 5.29
C PRO A 300 15.84 -15.33 6.83
N VAL A 301 15.99 -16.48 7.45
CA VAL A 301 16.21 -16.57 8.90
C VAL A 301 17.70 -16.43 9.16
N VAL A 302 18.08 -15.35 9.82
CA VAL A 302 19.45 -15.03 10.21
C VAL A 302 19.56 -14.92 11.73
N ASP A 303 20.77 -14.82 12.26
CA ASP A 303 20.95 -14.70 13.72
C ASP A 303 20.56 -13.31 14.22
N PHE A 304 20.89 -12.27 13.46
CA PHE A 304 20.67 -10.88 13.82
C PHE A 304 20.01 -10.15 12.65
N ASP A 305 18.85 -9.57 12.88
CA ASP A 305 18.06 -8.88 11.87
C ASP A 305 17.07 -7.91 12.57
N ALA A 306 17.25 -6.62 12.34
CA ALA A 306 16.32 -5.60 12.78
C ALA A 306 15.56 -5.06 11.55
N THR A 307 14.28 -4.90 11.61
CA THR A 307 13.49 -4.34 10.51
C THR A 307 12.48 -3.32 11.02
N VAL A 308 12.05 -2.44 10.13
CA VAL A 308 10.92 -1.55 10.38
C VAL A 308 9.63 -2.36 10.22
N GLY A 309 8.82 -2.44 11.25
CA GLY A 309 7.51 -3.09 11.23
C GLY A 309 6.44 -2.19 10.62
N TYR A 310 5.73 -1.44 11.44
CA TYR A 310 4.73 -0.46 11.02
C TYR A 310 4.96 0.86 11.74
N ALA A 311 4.37 1.93 11.22
CA ALA A 311 4.37 3.21 11.88
C ALA A 311 2.96 3.76 12.00
N TYR A 312 2.72 4.55 13.05
CA TYR A 312 1.44 5.20 13.27
C TYR A 312 1.60 6.56 13.92
N TYR A 313 0.65 7.43 13.67
CA TYR A 313 0.56 8.78 14.19
C TYR A 313 -0.90 9.15 14.40
N GLN A 314 -1.17 10.24 15.09
CA GLN A 314 -2.53 10.70 15.31
C GLN A 314 -3.01 11.51 14.09
N GLU A 315 -4.07 11.07 13.43
CA GLU A 315 -4.77 11.86 12.39
C GLU A 315 -5.52 13.04 13.02
N ASP A 316 -5.80 14.04 12.18
CA ASP A 316 -6.57 15.24 12.55
C ASP A 316 -5.88 16.11 13.61
N TRP A 317 -4.58 16.02 13.75
CA TRP A 317 -3.79 16.91 14.58
C TRP A 317 -3.45 18.20 13.83
N CYS A 318 -3.62 19.32 14.51
CA CYS A 318 -3.44 20.64 13.97
C CYS A 318 -2.14 21.25 14.49
N ALA A 319 -1.04 20.76 14.04
CA ALA A 319 0.24 21.36 14.40
C ALA A 319 1.28 21.01 13.33
N PRO A 320 2.31 21.83 13.15
CA PRO A 320 3.46 21.46 12.33
C PRO A 320 4.27 20.31 12.92
N PHE A 321 3.92 19.84 14.13
CA PHE A 321 4.62 18.77 14.85
C PHE A 321 3.68 17.62 15.19
N GLN A 322 4.15 16.39 15.02
CA GLN A 322 3.45 15.16 15.33
C GLN A 322 4.32 14.23 16.18
N ASP A 323 3.68 13.48 17.05
CA ASP A 323 4.30 12.32 17.67
C ASP A 323 4.13 11.13 16.74
N ILE A 324 5.23 10.49 16.36
CA ILE A 324 5.25 9.33 15.46
C ILE A 324 5.79 8.12 16.22
N TRP A 325 5.01 7.05 16.23
CA TRP A 325 5.42 5.74 16.76
C TRP A 325 5.87 4.84 15.64
N VAL A 326 6.99 4.19 15.84
CA VAL A 326 7.56 3.22 14.91
C VAL A 326 7.71 1.89 15.62
N ASP A 327 7.07 0.84 15.12
CA ASP A 327 7.30 -0.54 15.56
C ASP A 327 8.56 -1.07 14.89
N VAL A 328 9.54 -1.44 15.69
CA VAL A 328 10.80 -2.06 15.25
C VAL A 328 10.76 -3.53 15.62
N VAL A 329 11.06 -4.40 14.65
CA VAL A 329 10.95 -5.85 14.83
C VAL A 329 12.33 -6.50 14.76
N ASN A 330 12.67 -7.30 15.76
CA ASN A 330 13.79 -8.22 15.67
C ASN A 330 13.33 -9.52 15.01
N GLN A 331 13.64 -9.69 13.72
CA GLN A 331 13.32 -10.89 12.93
C GLN A 331 14.41 -11.96 12.97
N GLY A 332 15.55 -11.65 13.60
CA GLY A 332 16.63 -12.60 13.82
C GLY A 332 16.27 -13.69 14.84
N SER A 333 17.21 -14.64 15.05
CA SER A 333 17.07 -15.70 16.05
C SER A 333 17.73 -15.35 17.40
N GLN A 334 18.45 -14.23 17.49
CA GLN A 334 19.18 -13.76 18.67
C GLN A 334 18.78 -12.34 19.06
N PRO A 335 18.84 -11.98 20.35
CA PRO A 335 18.64 -10.61 20.80
C PRO A 335 19.67 -9.65 20.20
N LEU A 336 19.24 -8.45 19.87
CA LEU A 336 20.07 -7.35 19.38
C LEU A 336 20.50 -6.47 20.57
N SER A 337 21.80 -6.24 20.72
CA SER A 337 22.31 -5.40 21.81
C SER A 337 22.12 -3.90 21.58
N PHE A 338 21.90 -3.52 20.33
CA PHE A 338 21.80 -2.13 19.90
C PHE A 338 21.07 -2.07 18.56
N VAL A 339 20.04 -1.22 18.48
CA VAL A 339 19.36 -0.84 17.24
C VAL A 339 19.18 0.67 17.25
N GLU A 340 19.73 1.35 16.26
CA GLU A 340 19.47 2.77 16.01
C GLU A 340 18.31 2.88 15.04
N VAL A 341 17.33 3.70 15.38
CA VAL A 341 16.15 3.99 14.57
C VAL A 341 16.21 5.43 14.16
N THR A 342 16.24 5.70 12.86
CA THR A 342 16.30 7.05 12.29
C THR A 342 15.04 7.32 11.49
N LEU A 343 14.38 8.42 11.79
CA LEU A 343 13.20 8.92 11.09
C LEU A 343 13.57 10.18 10.32
N PHE A 344 13.17 10.25 9.05
CA PHE A 344 13.36 11.41 8.17
C PHE A 344 11.99 11.97 7.80
N CYS A 345 11.74 13.23 8.13
CA CYS A 345 10.50 13.92 7.81
C CYS A 345 10.77 15.40 7.56
N SER A 346 10.12 16.01 6.58
CA SER A 346 10.25 17.45 6.23
C SER A 346 11.70 17.95 6.07
N GLY A 347 12.62 17.05 5.73
CA GLY A 347 14.06 17.37 5.59
C GLY A 347 14.87 17.37 6.88
N GLU A 348 14.24 17.07 8.02
CA GLU A 348 14.88 16.89 9.33
C GLU A 348 15.11 15.39 9.62
N GLU A 349 16.09 15.10 10.48
CA GLU A 349 16.50 13.75 10.89
C GLU A 349 16.35 13.62 12.40
N TYR A 350 15.62 12.58 12.84
CA TYR A 350 15.39 12.22 14.23
C TYR A 350 15.96 10.85 14.51
N SER A 351 16.65 10.64 15.62
CA SER A 351 17.26 9.35 15.97
C SER A 351 16.95 8.94 17.40
N GLU A 352 16.53 7.68 17.54
CA GLU A 352 16.33 7.01 18.82
C GLU A 352 17.10 5.68 18.85
N VAL A 353 17.33 5.14 20.03
CA VAL A 353 18.15 3.92 20.21
C VAL A 353 17.47 2.93 21.15
N ILE A 354 17.29 1.70 20.65
CA ILE A 354 16.88 0.56 21.46
C ILE A 354 18.11 -0.19 21.97
N PHE A 355 18.17 -0.47 23.25
CA PHE A 355 19.22 -1.29 23.86
C PHE A 355 18.65 -2.62 24.33
N ASP A 356 19.42 -3.70 24.10
CA ASP A 356 19.09 -5.07 24.51
C ASP A 356 17.71 -5.54 24.00
N MET A 357 17.41 -5.23 22.73
CA MET A 357 16.16 -5.62 22.07
C MET A 357 16.00 -7.14 22.05
N SER A 358 14.97 -7.64 22.67
CA SER A 358 14.59 -9.06 22.67
C SER A 358 14.02 -9.49 21.31
N LEU A 359 13.74 -10.78 21.16
CA LEU A 359 12.96 -11.27 20.00
C LEU A 359 11.55 -10.70 20.06
N GLY A 360 11.02 -10.31 18.91
CA GLY A 360 9.71 -9.68 18.78
C GLY A 360 9.82 -8.21 18.43
N SER A 361 8.83 -7.41 18.76
CA SER A 361 8.79 -5.99 18.41
C SER A 361 8.88 -5.06 19.63
N GLU A 362 9.33 -3.83 19.35
CA GLU A 362 9.41 -2.74 20.33
C GLU A 362 9.03 -1.42 19.65
N ASP A 363 8.10 -0.68 20.26
CA ASP A 363 7.66 0.63 19.77
C ASP A 363 8.65 1.73 20.17
N VAL A 364 9.02 2.56 19.21
CA VAL A 364 9.85 3.75 19.40
C VAL A 364 9.01 5.00 19.17
N LEU A 365 9.02 5.93 20.11
CA LEU A 365 8.33 7.20 20.01
C LEU A 365 9.29 8.31 19.59
N PHE A 366 8.98 8.97 18.50
CA PHE A 366 9.57 10.23 18.09
C PHE A 366 8.60 11.35 18.47
N GLU A 367 8.99 12.15 19.47
CA GLU A 367 8.19 13.28 19.94
C GLU A 367 8.48 14.53 19.10
N ASP A 368 7.46 15.36 18.87
CA ASP A 368 7.59 16.66 18.20
C ASP A 368 8.28 16.60 16.82
N VAL A 369 7.92 15.61 15.99
CA VAL A 369 8.44 15.52 14.61
C VAL A 369 7.81 16.62 13.76
N LEU A 370 8.65 17.44 13.10
CA LEU A 370 8.18 18.45 12.15
C LEU A 370 7.59 17.75 10.92
N VAL A 371 6.32 18.01 10.63
CA VAL A 371 5.56 17.36 9.54
C VAL A 371 5.06 18.38 8.51
N ASP A 372 5.45 19.64 8.62
CA ASP A 372 4.99 20.74 7.76
C ASP A 372 5.31 20.44 6.29
N GLY A 373 4.25 20.43 5.46
CA GLY A 373 4.34 20.15 4.03
C GLY A 373 4.75 18.72 3.65
N ALA A 374 4.99 17.82 4.62
CA ALA A 374 5.37 16.45 4.34
C ALA A 374 4.17 15.61 3.90
N GLN A 375 4.35 14.83 2.83
CA GLN A 375 3.38 13.82 2.38
C GLN A 375 3.80 12.41 2.77
N MET A 376 5.05 12.23 3.12
CA MET A 376 5.63 10.96 3.55
C MET A 376 6.71 11.20 4.60
N PHE A 377 6.95 10.21 5.42
CA PHE A 377 8.17 10.10 6.23
C PHE A 377 8.85 8.76 5.96
N GLU A 378 10.13 8.71 6.21
CA GLU A 378 10.98 7.54 5.96
C GLU A 378 11.60 7.09 7.28
N VAL A 379 11.71 5.78 7.47
CA VAL A 379 12.34 5.19 8.66
C VAL A 379 13.45 4.27 8.23
N GLN A 380 14.58 4.37 8.89
CA GLN A 380 15.69 3.46 8.74
C GLN A 380 16.07 2.89 10.11
N VAL A 381 16.22 1.58 10.19
CA VAL A 381 16.84 0.92 11.34
C VAL A 381 18.28 0.56 10.99
N SER A 382 19.15 0.51 11.98
CA SER A 382 20.52 0.01 11.79
C SER A 382 21.04 -0.70 13.04
N SER A 383 21.72 -1.82 12.83
CA SER A 383 22.46 -2.53 13.86
C SER A 383 23.79 -3.02 13.30
N ASN A 384 24.85 -2.94 14.08
CA ASN A 384 26.18 -3.40 13.66
C ASN A 384 26.28 -4.92 13.48
N LEU A 385 25.27 -5.66 13.89
CA LEU A 385 25.17 -7.12 13.76
C LEU A 385 24.18 -7.55 12.69
N ASP A 386 23.44 -6.62 12.12
CA ASP A 386 22.43 -6.91 11.11
C ASP A 386 23.00 -7.69 9.93
N GLN A 387 22.30 -8.76 9.54
CA GLN A 387 22.73 -9.70 8.49
C GLN A 387 21.82 -9.64 7.26
N TYR A 388 20.70 -8.86 7.33
CA TYR A 388 19.77 -8.71 6.22
C TYR A 388 19.32 -7.24 6.06
N PRO A 389 20.22 -6.36 5.59
CA PRO A 389 19.98 -4.92 5.51
C PRO A 389 18.97 -4.49 4.43
N ASP A 390 18.44 -5.42 3.64
CA ASP A 390 17.46 -5.12 2.58
C ASP A 390 16.07 -4.76 3.13
N ASN A 391 15.80 -5.04 4.41
CA ASN A 391 14.55 -4.75 5.12
C ASN A 391 14.67 -3.64 6.17
N ASP A 392 15.82 -2.95 6.21
CA ASP A 392 16.14 -1.92 7.21
C ASP A 392 15.43 -0.58 6.95
N TYR A 393 14.71 -0.42 5.86
CA TYR A 393 14.16 0.85 5.41
C TYR A 393 12.69 0.70 5.00
N ALA A 394 11.88 1.66 5.42
CA ALA A 394 10.48 1.76 5.00
C ALA A 394 10.04 3.22 4.86
N SER A 395 9.07 3.46 3.97
CA SER A 395 8.42 4.76 3.76
C SER A 395 6.95 4.68 4.13
N PHE A 396 6.43 5.68 4.79
CA PHE A 396 5.04 5.73 5.24
C PHE A 396 4.35 6.99 4.75
N PRO A 397 3.09 6.90 4.27
CA PRO A 397 2.33 8.09 3.90
C PRO A 397 1.97 8.88 5.14
N LEU A 398 2.04 10.21 5.03
CA LEU A 398 1.69 11.16 6.07
C LEU A 398 0.53 12.03 5.57
N SER A 399 -0.54 12.07 6.34
CA SER A 399 -1.66 12.96 6.09
C SER A 399 -1.71 14.00 7.21
N VAL A 400 -1.28 15.20 6.91
CA VAL A 400 -1.30 16.33 7.84
C VAL A 400 -2.48 17.21 7.51
N THR A 401 -3.22 17.59 8.53
CA THR A 401 -4.33 18.52 8.38
C THR A 401 -3.78 19.95 8.46
N GLU A 402 -3.81 20.67 7.35
CA GLU A 402 -3.42 22.09 7.33
C GLU A 402 -4.43 22.90 8.15
N GLY A 403 -3.97 23.54 9.23
CA GLY A 403 -4.82 24.36 10.09
C GLY A 403 -4.01 24.98 11.23
N ASN A 404 -4.62 25.93 11.93
CA ASN A 404 -4.02 26.54 13.11
C ASN A 404 -4.69 26.01 14.39
N LEU A 405 -3.88 25.70 15.41
CA LEU A 405 -4.41 25.32 16.72
C LEU A 405 -4.99 26.56 17.40
N MET A 406 -6.29 26.49 17.71
CA MET A 406 -6.98 27.48 18.54
C MET A 406 -7.06 26.96 19.96
N SER A 407 -6.46 27.69 20.89
CA SER A 407 -6.59 27.45 22.33
C SER A 407 -7.72 28.30 22.90
N ILE A 408 -8.62 27.68 23.66
CA ILE A 408 -9.83 28.32 24.21
C ILE A 408 -9.78 28.20 25.73
N THR A 409 -9.94 29.33 26.40
CA THR A 409 -10.06 29.40 27.86
C THR A 409 -11.44 29.94 28.23
N VAL A 410 -12.20 29.18 29.00
CA VAL A 410 -13.47 29.61 29.57
C VAL A 410 -13.34 29.69 31.08
N ALA A 411 -13.31 30.90 31.62
CA ALA A 411 -13.42 31.14 33.04
C ALA A 411 -14.88 31.41 33.38
N THR A 412 -15.49 30.51 34.17
CA THR A 412 -16.87 30.66 34.59
C THR A 412 -16.96 31.55 35.83
N ASP A 413 -18.05 32.26 35.92
CA ASP A 413 -18.46 32.95 37.15
C ASP A 413 -19.06 31.97 38.18
N VAL A 414 -19.78 32.48 39.20
CA VAL A 414 -20.43 31.66 40.23
C VAL A 414 -21.56 30.78 39.70
N TRP A 415 -22.09 31.09 38.51
CA TRP A 415 -23.23 30.43 37.86
C TRP A 415 -22.87 29.69 36.57
N GLY A 416 -21.68 29.11 36.49
CA GLY A 416 -21.18 28.47 35.27
C GLY A 416 -22.14 27.51 34.55
N ASN A 417 -23.09 26.90 35.27
CA ASN A 417 -24.10 26.02 34.70
C ASN A 417 -25.16 26.73 33.83
N GLU A 418 -25.13 28.07 33.73
CA GLU A 418 -26.00 28.87 32.86
C GLU A 418 -25.36 29.16 31.50
N THR A 419 -24.05 29.00 31.41
CA THR A 419 -23.26 29.30 30.24
C THR A 419 -23.21 28.10 29.30
N SER A 420 -23.42 28.34 28.02
CA SER A 420 -23.15 27.40 26.92
C SER A 420 -22.54 28.17 25.75
N TRP A 421 -21.69 27.50 25.00
CA TRP A 421 -21.07 28.13 23.82
C TRP A 421 -20.83 27.12 22.70
N GLU A 422 -20.74 27.63 21.51
CA GLU A 422 -20.35 26.89 20.31
C GLU A 422 -19.57 27.77 19.35
N ILE A 423 -18.66 27.17 18.58
CA ILE A 423 -18.00 27.78 17.45
C ILE A 423 -18.45 27.05 16.18
N LEU A 424 -18.94 27.81 15.24
CA LEU A 424 -19.43 27.32 13.95
C LEU A 424 -18.46 27.74 12.84
N ASP A 425 -18.35 26.93 11.80
CA ASP A 425 -17.66 27.28 10.56
C ASP A 425 -18.52 28.18 9.66
N GLU A 426 -18.00 28.57 8.51
CA GLU A 426 -18.69 29.40 7.52
C GLU A 426 -19.95 28.77 6.92
N ASN A 427 -20.10 27.44 7.02
CA ASN A 427 -21.26 26.68 6.57
C ASN A 427 -22.34 26.57 7.66
N GLY A 428 -22.00 26.96 8.88
CA GLY A 428 -22.82 26.84 10.07
C GLY A 428 -22.70 25.46 10.72
N ASP A 429 -21.67 24.70 10.39
CA ASP A 429 -21.39 23.41 11.02
C ASP A 429 -20.59 23.66 12.32
N GLN A 430 -21.00 22.97 13.39
CA GLN A 430 -20.37 23.12 14.70
C GLN A 430 -19.02 22.42 14.73
N ILE A 431 -17.94 23.14 15.03
CA ILE A 431 -16.60 22.60 15.17
C ILE A 431 -16.25 22.21 16.62
N ILE A 432 -16.71 23.01 17.60
CA ILE A 432 -16.57 22.71 19.02
C ILE A 432 -17.66 23.41 19.82
N ALA A 433 -18.11 22.80 20.91
CA ALA A 433 -19.05 23.39 21.84
C ALA A 433 -18.94 22.77 23.23
N ASP A 434 -19.34 23.49 24.28
CA ASP A 434 -19.55 22.94 25.61
C ASP A 434 -20.67 23.68 26.37
N SER A 435 -21.27 23.00 27.36
CA SER A 435 -22.32 23.50 28.22
C SER A 435 -22.34 22.84 29.61
N ASP A 436 -21.33 22.04 29.96
CA ASP A 436 -21.30 21.30 31.23
C ASP A 436 -20.21 21.82 32.15
N TYR A 437 -20.54 22.84 32.94
CA TYR A 437 -19.66 23.49 33.90
C TYR A 437 -20.07 23.19 35.34
N PRO A 438 -19.70 22.01 35.87
CA PRO A 438 -20.13 21.56 37.20
C PRO A 438 -19.45 22.27 38.35
N ILE A 439 -18.35 22.99 38.10
CA ILE A 439 -17.56 23.70 39.10
C ILE A 439 -17.75 25.19 38.91
N GLN A 440 -18.11 25.89 39.96
CA GLN A 440 -18.25 27.35 39.99
C GLN A 440 -16.90 28.04 40.08
N GLU A 441 -16.75 29.23 39.53
CA GLU A 441 -15.51 30.03 39.54
C GLU A 441 -14.29 29.18 39.10
N ALA A 442 -14.42 28.42 37.98
CA ALA A 442 -13.39 27.53 37.47
C ALA A 442 -12.97 27.93 36.03
N THR A 443 -11.76 27.57 35.70
CA THR A 443 -11.21 27.76 34.34
C THR A 443 -11.18 26.42 33.63
N TYR A 444 -11.68 26.39 32.41
CA TYR A 444 -11.69 25.25 31.50
C TYR A 444 -10.90 25.60 30.25
N GLU A 445 -10.10 24.65 29.77
CA GLU A 445 -9.23 24.82 28.62
C GLU A 445 -9.58 23.82 27.54
N TYR A 446 -9.62 24.26 26.28
CA TYR A 446 -9.93 23.44 25.10
C TYR A 446 -8.95 23.78 23.98
N GLU A 447 -8.77 22.83 23.09
CA GLU A 447 -7.99 23.00 21.87
C GLU A 447 -8.78 22.47 20.69
N VAL A 448 -8.77 23.20 19.58
CA VAL A 448 -9.44 22.79 18.33
C VAL A 448 -8.66 23.29 17.13
N CYS A 449 -8.57 22.45 16.09
CA CYS A 449 -7.99 22.85 14.82
C CYS A 449 -8.97 23.73 14.03
N VAL A 450 -8.49 24.86 13.55
CA VAL A 450 -9.23 25.78 12.69
C VAL A 450 -8.51 25.95 11.36
N TYR A 451 -9.21 25.68 10.29
CA TYR A 451 -8.70 25.79 8.92
C TYR A 451 -8.77 27.23 8.43
N GLU A 452 -8.28 27.48 7.21
CA GLU A 452 -8.55 28.72 6.53
C GLU A 452 -10.06 28.88 6.32
N GLY A 453 -10.61 30.00 6.81
CA GLY A 453 -12.04 30.25 6.75
C GLY A 453 -12.51 31.22 7.81
N CYS A 454 -13.81 31.51 7.83
CA CYS A 454 -14.44 32.37 8.82
C CYS A 454 -15.25 31.56 9.81
N TYR A 455 -15.20 31.95 11.08
CA TYR A 455 -15.82 31.26 12.19
C TYR A 455 -16.70 32.22 13.00
N GLU A 456 -17.77 31.67 13.62
CA GLU A 456 -18.67 32.42 14.47
C GLU A 456 -18.72 31.78 15.87
N LEU A 457 -18.33 32.54 16.88
CA LEU A 457 -18.54 32.19 18.28
C LEU A 457 -19.93 32.66 18.71
N ILE A 458 -20.69 31.76 19.34
CA ILE A 458 -21.97 32.04 19.98
C ILE A 458 -21.88 31.59 21.44
N ILE A 459 -22.07 32.52 22.38
CA ILE A 459 -22.16 32.21 23.80
C ILE A 459 -23.56 32.56 24.26
N ASN A 460 -24.24 31.65 24.92
CA ASN A 460 -25.56 31.87 25.50
C ASN A 460 -25.48 31.75 27.03
N ASP A 461 -26.13 32.67 27.68
CA ASP A 461 -26.33 32.70 29.11
C ASP A 461 -27.82 32.66 29.44
N LEU A 462 -28.25 31.74 30.33
CA LEU A 462 -29.64 31.41 30.58
C LEU A 462 -30.38 32.54 31.31
N ASN A 463 -29.69 33.21 32.22
CA ASN A 463 -30.26 34.27 33.06
C ASN A 463 -29.99 35.67 32.54
N GLY A 464 -29.05 35.83 31.61
CA GLY A 464 -28.76 37.06 30.89
C GLY A 464 -27.84 38.02 31.64
N ASP A 465 -27.06 37.50 32.58
CA ASP A 465 -25.98 38.20 33.29
C ASP A 465 -24.58 37.88 32.71
N GLY A 466 -24.50 36.92 31.78
CA GLY A 466 -23.30 36.62 31.03
C GLY A 466 -22.20 35.99 31.92
N PHE A 467 -21.04 36.63 31.97
CA PHE A 467 -19.94 36.23 32.86
C PHE A 467 -19.86 37.05 34.14
N CYS A 468 -20.94 37.70 34.53
CA CYS A 468 -21.04 38.51 35.74
C CYS A 468 -22.04 37.93 36.74
N SER A 469 -21.58 37.46 37.85
CA SER A 469 -22.47 36.94 38.89
C SER A 469 -23.33 38.02 39.54
N PHE A 470 -22.82 39.26 39.70
CA PHE A 470 -23.54 40.33 40.40
C PHE A 470 -23.21 41.71 39.85
N ASP A 471 -24.22 42.40 39.34
CA ASP A 471 -24.26 43.86 39.10
C ASP A 471 -25.25 44.46 40.10
N PHE A 472 -24.74 44.89 41.29
CA PHE A 472 -25.56 45.33 42.41
C PHE A 472 -26.35 46.62 42.18
N ASN A 473 -25.85 47.45 41.31
CA ASN A 473 -26.43 48.75 41.05
C ASN A 473 -27.11 48.85 39.70
N ASN A 474 -27.05 47.78 38.90
CA ASN A 474 -27.65 47.62 37.60
C ASN A 474 -27.15 48.70 36.60
N ASP A 475 -25.87 49.04 36.65
CA ASP A 475 -25.27 50.04 35.77
C ASP A 475 -24.57 49.39 34.55
N GLY A 476 -24.60 48.06 34.43
CA GLY A 476 -24.00 47.29 33.32
C GLY A 476 -22.48 47.05 33.53
N VAL A 477 -22.00 47.22 34.78
CA VAL A 477 -20.62 46.89 35.18
C VAL A 477 -20.65 45.84 36.24
N CYS A 478 -19.92 44.79 36.05
CA CYS A 478 -19.84 43.69 37.04
C CYS A 478 -19.17 44.16 38.33
N ASP A 479 -19.86 43.93 39.46
CA ASP A 479 -19.35 44.27 40.78
C ASP A 479 -18.66 43.07 41.44
N PHE A 480 -18.97 41.82 41.04
CA PHE A 480 -18.41 40.64 41.64
C PHE A 480 -18.67 39.37 40.80
N GLY A 481 -17.70 38.46 40.79
CA GLY A 481 -17.80 37.17 40.14
C GLY A 481 -17.57 37.22 38.63
N ASP A 482 -16.38 37.66 38.23
CA ASP A 482 -16.00 37.92 36.84
C ASP A 482 -15.51 36.62 36.18
N GLY A 483 -16.22 36.15 35.17
CA GLY A 483 -15.78 35.14 34.23
C GLY A 483 -15.38 35.77 32.88
N TYR A 484 -14.87 34.99 31.95
CA TYR A 484 -14.57 35.42 30.59
C TYR A 484 -14.46 34.23 29.63
N PHE A 485 -14.59 34.52 28.33
CA PHE A 485 -14.20 33.63 27.24
C PHE A 485 -13.04 34.23 26.49
N LEU A 486 -11.96 33.45 26.31
CA LEU A 486 -10.79 33.83 25.54
C LEU A 486 -10.46 32.72 24.54
N ALA A 487 -10.24 33.07 23.29
CA ALA A 487 -9.64 32.14 22.32
C ALA A 487 -8.48 32.82 21.60
N THR A 488 -7.41 32.07 21.42
CA THR A 488 -6.18 32.52 20.76
C THR A 488 -5.73 31.53 19.70
N ILE A 489 -5.08 32.03 18.65
CA ILE A 489 -4.32 31.26 17.69
C ILE A 489 -2.88 31.73 17.81
N GLY A 490 -1.98 30.88 18.24
CA GLY A 490 -0.63 31.31 18.62
C GLY A 490 -0.68 32.45 19.66
N LEU A 491 -0.12 33.61 19.35
CA LEU A 491 -0.15 34.80 20.24
C LEU A 491 -1.34 35.73 19.98
N ASP A 492 -2.09 35.51 18.91
CA ASP A 492 -3.19 36.36 18.51
C ASP A 492 -4.49 36.03 19.21
N THR A 493 -5.11 37.03 19.86
CA THR A 493 -6.43 36.91 20.45
C THR A 493 -7.49 37.05 19.38
N VAL A 494 -8.25 35.97 19.12
CA VAL A 494 -9.32 35.94 18.09
C VAL A 494 -10.69 36.21 18.67
N PHE A 495 -10.94 35.75 19.91
CA PHE A 495 -12.15 36.05 20.66
C PHE A 495 -11.81 36.45 22.09
N TYR A 496 -12.44 37.50 22.61
CA TYR A 496 -12.36 37.88 24.00
C TYR A 496 -13.61 38.64 24.41
N THR A 497 -14.36 38.12 25.36
CA THR A 497 -15.56 38.76 25.86
C THR A 497 -15.28 39.94 26.81
N GLY A 498 -14.13 39.98 27.44
CA GLY A 498 -13.84 40.84 28.60
C GLY A 498 -14.27 40.17 29.90
N GLU A 499 -13.57 40.52 31.00
CA GLU A 499 -13.90 40.05 32.34
C GLU A 499 -15.28 40.59 32.76
N GLY A 500 -16.15 39.74 33.31
CA GLY A 500 -17.47 40.09 33.81
C GLY A 500 -18.42 40.69 32.77
N ALA A 501 -18.29 40.29 31.48
CA ALA A 501 -19.14 40.76 30.39
C ALA A 501 -20.60 40.35 30.63
N ILE A 502 -21.54 41.33 30.53
CA ILE A 502 -22.99 41.12 30.74
C ILE A 502 -23.70 40.93 29.41
N PHE A 503 -24.34 39.78 29.20
CA PHE A 503 -25.08 39.46 27.97
C PHE A 503 -26.03 38.28 28.20
N SER A 504 -27.06 38.14 27.38
CA SER A 504 -27.86 36.91 27.28
C SER A 504 -27.42 36.05 26.10
N THR A 505 -26.87 36.66 25.06
CA THR A 505 -26.24 36.00 23.93
C THR A 505 -25.10 36.91 23.47
N TYR A 506 -23.93 36.36 23.30
CA TYR A 506 -22.76 37.04 22.73
C TYR A 506 -22.40 36.35 21.40
N THR A 507 -22.22 37.11 20.36
CA THR A 507 -21.84 36.59 19.05
C THR A 507 -20.68 37.41 18.50
N GLN A 508 -19.63 36.73 18.05
CA GLN A 508 -18.47 37.37 17.42
C GLN A 508 -17.96 36.48 16.28
N GLN A 509 -17.55 37.09 15.18
CA GLN A 509 -16.94 36.41 14.05
C GLN A 509 -15.45 36.74 13.97
N PHE A 510 -14.66 35.79 13.52
CA PHE A 510 -13.28 35.99 13.08
C PHE A 510 -13.01 35.16 11.82
N CYS A 511 -12.00 35.52 11.05
CA CYS A 511 -11.54 34.71 9.93
C CYS A 511 -10.08 34.32 10.20
N ASN A 512 -9.83 33.01 10.17
CA ASN A 512 -8.49 32.46 10.13
C ASN A 512 -8.03 32.56 8.68
N THR A 513 -7.17 33.53 8.41
CA THR A 513 -6.52 33.69 7.09
C THR A 513 -5.06 33.35 7.30
N LEU A 514 -4.51 32.49 6.47
CA LEU A 514 -3.06 32.29 6.44
C LEU A 514 -2.37 33.66 6.30
N PRO A 515 -1.28 33.94 7.04
CA PRO A 515 -0.58 35.21 6.91
C PRO A 515 -0.22 35.40 5.44
N ALA A 516 -0.63 36.54 4.87
CA ALA A 516 -0.31 36.85 3.49
C ALA A 516 1.22 36.97 3.36
N CYS A 517 1.79 36.04 2.64
CA CYS A 517 3.19 36.05 2.31
C CYS A 517 3.47 37.29 1.41
N GLU A 518 4.10 38.32 1.95
CA GLU A 518 4.28 39.61 1.25
C GLU A 518 5.04 39.48 -0.08
N LEU A 519 5.78 38.39 -0.28
CA LEU A 519 6.58 38.14 -1.48
C LEU A 519 6.02 37.04 -2.37
N ASP A 520 4.97 36.36 -1.97
CA ASP A 520 4.20 35.39 -2.79
C ASP A 520 3.21 36.15 -3.67
N TYR A 521 3.69 36.58 -4.82
CA TYR A 521 2.95 37.43 -5.74
C TYR A 521 2.03 36.69 -6.66
N ASP A 522 2.24 35.39 -6.83
CA ASP A 522 1.38 34.51 -7.63
C ASP A 522 0.37 33.71 -6.77
N GLY A 523 0.47 33.77 -5.43
CA GLY A 523 -0.47 33.21 -4.48
C GLY A 523 -0.40 31.70 -4.36
N ASN A 524 0.77 31.08 -4.63
CA ASN A 524 0.94 29.63 -4.60
C ASN A 524 1.47 29.08 -3.26
N GLY A 525 1.69 29.95 -2.25
CA GLY A 525 2.19 29.59 -0.92
C GLY A 525 3.71 29.52 -0.81
N THR A 526 4.45 29.78 -1.90
CA THR A 526 5.91 29.72 -1.91
C THR A 526 6.51 30.93 -2.60
N ILE A 527 7.63 31.46 -2.09
CA ILE A 527 8.40 32.48 -2.78
C ILE A 527 9.34 31.80 -3.79
N GLY A 528 8.98 31.83 -5.05
CA GLY A 528 9.68 31.10 -6.08
C GLY A 528 9.88 31.80 -7.41
N ASN A 529 10.08 31.03 -8.47
CA ASN A 529 10.29 31.57 -9.81
C ASN A 529 9.07 32.31 -10.35
N GLY A 530 7.85 31.94 -9.94
CA GLY A 530 6.60 32.61 -10.32
C GLY A 530 6.59 34.06 -9.85
N ASP A 531 6.88 34.28 -8.58
CA ASP A 531 6.91 35.61 -7.91
C ASP A 531 8.01 36.48 -8.46
N VAL A 532 9.19 35.92 -8.69
CA VAL A 532 10.28 36.61 -9.37
C VAL A 532 9.86 37.10 -10.75
N LEU A 533 9.13 36.31 -11.51
CA LEU A 533 8.61 36.68 -12.83
C LEU A 533 7.57 37.80 -12.73
N VAL A 534 6.67 37.75 -11.73
CA VAL A 534 5.71 38.83 -11.46
C VAL A 534 6.46 40.14 -11.14
N MET A 535 7.40 40.13 -10.20
CA MET A 535 8.22 41.27 -9.84
C MET A 535 9.00 41.82 -11.05
N LEU A 536 9.64 40.95 -11.84
CA LEU A 536 10.40 41.33 -13.04
C LEU A 536 9.54 42.00 -14.12
N SER A 537 8.23 41.74 -14.16
CA SER A 537 7.31 42.41 -15.08
C SER A 537 7.17 43.91 -14.79
N TYR A 538 7.55 44.34 -13.57
CA TYR A 538 7.58 45.74 -13.12
C TYR A 538 9.00 46.33 -13.02
N PHE A 539 10.01 45.59 -13.51
CA PHE A 539 11.41 46.01 -13.41
C PHE A 539 11.64 47.34 -14.11
N GLY A 540 12.22 48.32 -13.35
CA GLY A 540 12.43 49.67 -13.79
C GLY A 540 11.29 50.63 -13.43
N CYS A 541 10.28 50.21 -12.69
CA CYS A 541 9.27 51.08 -12.09
C CYS A 541 9.93 52.03 -11.08
N VAL A 542 9.45 53.30 -11.04
CA VAL A 542 9.90 54.37 -10.14
C VAL A 542 8.69 55.15 -9.64
N GLU A 543 8.51 55.26 -8.35
CA GLU A 543 7.37 55.86 -7.63
C GLU A 543 6.06 55.01 -7.71
N ALA A 544 5.53 54.63 -6.54
CA ALA A 544 4.30 53.85 -6.36
C ALA A 544 4.32 52.53 -7.14
N CYS A 545 5.42 51.80 -7.04
CA CYS A 545 5.62 50.51 -7.70
C CYS A 545 4.84 49.41 -6.98
N PRO A 546 3.95 48.67 -7.65
CA PRO A 546 3.49 47.43 -7.10
C PRO A 546 4.66 46.42 -7.16
N TYR A 547 4.69 45.48 -6.22
CA TYR A 547 5.72 44.44 -6.16
C TYR A 547 7.15 44.99 -6.01
N ASP A 548 7.35 45.90 -5.04
CA ASP A 548 8.63 46.47 -4.59
C ASP A 548 9.04 45.76 -3.29
N PRO A 549 9.81 44.66 -3.36
CA PRO A 549 10.13 43.81 -2.22
C PRO A 549 10.86 44.49 -1.08
N ASN A 550 11.76 45.41 -1.38
CA ASN A 550 12.57 46.12 -0.38
C ASN A 550 11.97 47.47 0.03
N GLN A 551 10.83 47.85 -0.58
CA GLN A 551 10.07 49.10 -0.30
C GLN A 551 10.87 50.40 -0.45
N ASP A 552 11.87 50.42 -1.34
CA ASP A 552 12.68 51.63 -1.58
C ASP A 552 12.06 52.57 -2.62
N GLY A 553 10.92 52.20 -3.19
CA GLY A 553 10.17 52.99 -4.18
C GLY A 553 10.59 52.71 -5.63
N THR A 554 11.47 51.75 -5.87
CA THR A 554 11.94 51.41 -7.22
C THR A 554 12.11 49.89 -7.37
N VAL A 555 11.56 49.30 -8.42
CA VAL A 555 11.78 47.87 -8.71
C VAL A 555 13.04 47.70 -9.57
N ASN A 556 14.08 47.15 -8.98
CA ASN A 556 15.41 47.03 -9.59
C ASN A 556 16.17 45.76 -9.17
N VAL A 557 17.50 45.71 -9.40
CA VAL A 557 18.33 44.52 -9.05
C VAL A 557 18.37 44.25 -7.53
N GLN A 558 18.17 45.27 -6.69
CA GLN A 558 18.17 45.07 -5.23
C GLN A 558 16.93 44.29 -4.78
N ASP A 559 15.79 44.51 -5.43
CA ASP A 559 14.54 43.78 -5.23
C ASP A 559 14.67 42.33 -5.67
N LEU A 560 15.32 42.08 -6.81
CA LEU A 560 15.62 40.73 -7.25
C LEU A 560 16.52 40.00 -6.24
N LEU A 561 17.54 40.68 -5.71
CA LEU A 561 18.41 40.08 -4.68
C LEU A 561 17.64 39.82 -3.38
N TYR A 562 16.74 40.71 -3.01
CA TYR A 562 15.88 40.56 -1.84
C TYR A 562 14.94 39.36 -1.98
N MET A 563 14.29 39.17 -3.13
CA MET A 563 13.48 38.00 -3.41
C MET A 563 14.30 36.71 -3.42
N LEU A 564 15.45 36.71 -4.10
CA LEU A 564 16.32 35.53 -4.16
C LEU A 564 16.87 35.11 -2.78
N TRP A 565 16.97 36.05 -1.84
CA TRP A 565 17.36 35.75 -0.47
C TRP A 565 16.23 35.12 0.36
N ASN A 566 14.99 35.35 -0.03
CA ASN A 566 13.79 34.86 0.64
C ASN A 566 13.08 33.75 -0.17
N VAL A 567 13.78 33.14 -1.13
CA VAL A 567 13.24 31.99 -1.87
C VAL A 567 13.04 30.79 -0.93
N GLY A 568 11.86 30.25 -0.92
CA GLY A 568 11.44 29.13 -0.07
C GLY A 568 9.94 29.20 0.21
N ASP A 569 9.50 28.39 1.11
CA ASP A 569 8.13 28.44 1.59
C ASP A 569 7.86 29.78 2.28
N CYS A 570 6.64 30.26 2.20
CA CYS A 570 6.28 31.51 2.87
C CYS A 570 6.53 31.36 4.37
N PRO A 571 7.27 32.29 5.02
CA PRO A 571 7.54 32.15 6.43
C PRO A 571 6.21 32.16 7.18
N VAL A 572 5.84 31.04 7.74
CA VAL A 572 5.01 31.00 8.94
C VAL A 572 5.78 31.80 9.96
N GLU A 573 5.20 32.82 10.61
CA GLU A 573 5.89 33.60 11.62
C GLU A 573 6.53 32.68 12.66
N GLU A 574 7.78 32.27 12.40
CA GLU A 574 8.61 31.71 13.43
C GLU A 574 8.86 32.80 14.44
N ASP A 575 8.30 32.65 15.62
CA ASP A 575 8.65 33.46 16.78
C ASP A 575 10.17 33.37 17.01
N LEU A 576 10.90 34.40 16.57
CA LEU A 576 12.30 34.64 16.90
C LEU A 576 12.44 34.96 18.38
N SER A 577 11.97 34.09 19.25
CA SER A 577 12.30 34.03 20.67
C SER A 577 12.80 32.64 21.07
N LEU A 578 13.99 32.30 20.59
CA LEU A 578 14.88 31.36 21.29
C LEU A 578 15.24 31.95 22.66
N GLY A 579 14.32 31.94 23.57
CA GLY A 579 14.41 32.38 24.94
C GLY A 579 13.65 31.47 25.87
N THR A 580 14.27 30.32 26.20
CA THR A 580 14.00 29.58 27.44
C THR A 580 12.52 29.33 27.78
N TYR A 581 11.88 28.35 27.16
CA TYR A 581 10.82 27.58 27.80
C TYR A 581 11.35 26.23 28.28
N LYS A 582 12.04 26.25 29.40
CA LYS A 582 12.18 25.11 30.30
C LYS A 582 11.31 25.41 31.52
N ALA A 583 10.38 24.51 31.71
CA ALA A 583 9.63 24.27 32.92
C ALA A 583 8.18 24.79 32.97
N PHE A 584 7.40 23.85 33.14
CA PHE A 584 6.17 23.60 33.89
C PHE A 584 5.09 22.94 33.02
N PHE A 585 5.31 21.67 32.67
CA PHE A 585 4.18 20.77 32.46
C PHE A 585 4.11 19.83 33.67
N GLU A 586 3.18 20.10 34.60
CA GLU A 586 2.53 19.01 35.31
C GLU A 586 1.58 18.34 34.31
N PRO A 587 1.46 16.99 34.29
CA PRO A 587 0.66 16.30 33.29
C PRO A 587 -0.81 16.71 33.46
N ALA A 588 -1.29 17.55 32.55
CA ALA A 588 -2.71 17.74 32.34
C ALA A 588 -3.33 16.37 31.95
N GLN A 589 -4.43 16.02 32.55
CA GLN A 589 -5.16 14.80 32.20
C GLN A 589 -5.51 14.88 30.72
N GLN A 590 -4.98 13.92 29.95
CA GLN A 590 -5.20 13.77 28.52
C GLN A 590 -6.71 13.70 28.22
N PHE A 591 -7.27 14.74 27.67
CA PHE A 591 -8.47 14.64 26.86
C PHE A 591 -8.03 14.21 25.46
N LEU A 592 -8.32 12.95 25.09
CA LEU A 592 -8.10 12.42 23.77
C LEU A 592 -9.03 13.14 22.78
N PRO A 593 -8.51 13.72 21.70
CA PRO A 593 -9.35 14.12 20.57
C PRO A 593 -10.06 12.89 20.00
N SER A 594 -11.21 13.05 19.40
CA SER A 594 -12.10 11.98 18.95
C SER A 594 -11.60 11.17 17.74
N GLY A 595 -10.39 11.36 17.27
CA GLY A 595 -9.75 10.61 16.18
C GLY A 595 -9.09 9.33 16.69
N LYS A 596 -9.27 8.21 15.97
CA LYS A 596 -8.48 6.99 16.19
C LYS A 596 -7.18 7.09 15.41
N PRO A 597 -6.02 6.67 15.96
CA PRO A 597 -4.77 6.66 15.23
C PRO A 597 -4.87 5.77 13.97
N LYS A 598 -4.23 6.17 12.88
CA LYS A 598 -4.04 5.34 11.69
C LYS A 598 -2.79 4.49 11.86
N VAL A 599 -2.90 3.21 11.58
CA VAL A 599 -1.80 2.25 11.67
C VAL A 599 -1.45 1.81 10.26
N TYR A 600 -0.15 1.84 9.92
CA TYR A 600 0.39 1.39 8.63
C TYR A 600 1.40 0.27 8.86
N ASP A 601 1.44 -0.71 7.97
CA ASP A 601 2.45 -1.76 7.96
C ASP A 601 3.73 -1.32 7.20
N MET A 602 4.74 -2.18 7.19
CA MET A 602 6.03 -1.94 6.53
C MET A 602 5.94 -1.72 5.01
N THR A 603 4.76 -1.91 4.41
CA THR A 603 4.50 -1.62 2.98
C THR A 603 3.71 -0.32 2.78
N GLY A 604 3.49 0.47 3.85
CA GLY A 604 2.68 1.69 3.81
C GLY A 604 1.17 1.43 3.77
N ARG A 605 0.72 0.19 4.03
CA ARG A 605 -0.70 -0.17 4.00
C ARG A 605 -1.37 0.12 5.32
N LYS A 606 -2.51 0.81 5.31
CA LYS A 606 -3.33 1.06 6.51
C LYS A 606 -3.85 -0.25 7.11
N VAL A 607 -3.62 -0.43 8.42
CA VAL A 607 -4.06 -1.61 9.19
C VAL A 607 -5.21 -1.22 10.09
N ASP A 608 -6.40 -1.79 9.88
CA ASP A 608 -7.56 -1.58 10.75
C ASP A 608 -7.48 -2.50 11.99
N ARG A 609 -6.59 -2.18 12.94
CA ARG A 609 -6.55 -2.86 14.24
C ARG A 609 -7.13 -1.98 15.34
N PRO A 610 -7.94 -2.53 16.27
CA PRO A 610 -8.36 -1.79 17.47
C PRO A 610 -7.13 -1.47 18.32
N PHE A 611 -7.01 -0.24 18.77
CA PHE A 611 -5.90 0.27 19.60
C PHE A 611 -5.62 -0.60 20.86
N ASP A 612 -6.65 -1.28 21.39
CA ASP A 612 -6.57 -2.15 22.59
C ASP A 612 -5.95 -3.54 22.30
N GLN A 613 -5.47 -3.83 21.11
CA GLN A 613 -4.89 -5.12 20.69
C GLN A 613 -3.45 -5.00 20.15
N LEU A 614 -2.86 -3.83 20.23
CA LEU A 614 -1.43 -3.66 20.01
C LEU A 614 -0.66 -4.24 21.21
N PRO A 615 0.43 -4.99 20.98
CA PRO A 615 1.16 -5.67 22.05
C PRO A 615 1.72 -4.74 23.10
#